data_647c8bf7d96f11dfce41ec73961eba23
#
_entry.id   647c8bf7d96f11dfce41ec73961eba23
#
_cell.length_a   1.000
_cell.length_b   1.000
_cell.length_c   1.000
_cell.angle_alpha   90.00
_cell.angle_beta   90.00
_cell.angle_gamma   90.00
#
_symmetry.space_group_name_H-M   'P 1'
#
loop_
_entity.id
_entity.type
_entity.pdbx_description
1 polymer ?
#
loop_
_entity_poly.entity_id
_entity_poly.type
_entity_poly.pdbx_seq_one_letter_code
_entity_poly.pdbx_strand_id
1 'polypeptide(L)'
;MRGGSRCTPSGLMQFTGGSRIASILIAASALSISARGQNACEKPIYLTFDTGHMEVAPLVADVLTRQQVRVTFFAANERTKAGDGSLGDHWAAWWRARAGEGHEFASHTWNHTYWRADLGSAQSPAFRVRPSAGQREGQSFVMTAAQYCEEIRHAAERLQAVTGRAPLPLFRAPGGKTSPQLLASAKACGYTHVGWSPAGFLGDELPSETFSNSTLLQKALRDVRSGDILLAHLGIWSRKDPWAPAVLEPLIVGLKERGFCFRTLREHPDYAAAGR
;
A
#
# COMPACT_ATOMS: atom_id res chain seq x y z
N MET A 1 38.21 16.80 66.36
CA MET A 1 38.24 18.05 67.16
C MET A 1 36.83 18.61 67.05
N ARG A 2 36.08 18.45 68.09
CA ARG A 2 35.52 19.48 69.03
C ARG A 2 34.69 20.53 68.24
N GLY A 3 33.44 20.82 68.48
CA GLY A 3 32.47 20.71 69.60
C GLY A 3 31.24 21.45 69.08
N GLY A 4 30.07 21.16 69.34
CA GLY A 4 29.38 21.20 70.60
C GLY A 4 28.81 22.55 70.89
N SER A 5 27.50 22.72 70.84
CA SER A 5 26.73 23.39 71.88
C SER A 5 25.23 23.44 71.55
N ARG A 6 24.50 22.96 72.51
CA ARG A 6 23.02 23.04 72.63
C ARG A 6 22.63 24.40 73.19
N CYS A 7 21.39 24.81 72.92
CA CYS A 7 20.57 25.52 73.95
C CYS A 7 19.10 25.55 73.54
N THR A 8 18.23 24.96 74.31
CA THR A 8 16.81 25.23 74.52
C THR A 8 16.68 26.23 75.70
N PRO A 9 15.48 26.74 76.16
CA PRO A 9 14.07 26.49 75.72
C PRO A 9 13.16 27.74 75.84
N SER A 10 11.86 27.52 75.67
CA SER A 10 10.71 28.17 76.33
C SER A 10 10.00 29.34 75.67
N GLY A 11 8.69 29.20 75.53
CA GLY A 11 7.76 30.30 75.36
C GLY A 11 6.39 29.84 74.86
N LEU A 12 5.53 29.30 75.72
CA LEU A 12 4.11 29.09 75.50
C LEU A 12 3.38 30.40 75.29
N MET A 13 2.60 30.60 74.27
CA MET A 13 1.50 31.55 74.27
C MET A 13 0.33 30.99 73.46
N GLN A 14 -0.75 30.65 74.14
CA GLN A 14 -2.05 30.30 73.59
C GLN A 14 -2.73 31.58 73.09
N PHE A 15 -3.17 31.56 71.82
CA PHE A 15 -4.19 32.48 71.34
C PHE A 15 -5.35 31.63 70.67
N THR A 16 -6.47 31.70 71.37
CA THR A 16 -7.78 31.23 70.85
C THR A 16 -8.29 32.25 69.84
N GLY A 17 -8.49 31.89 68.63
CA GLY A 17 -9.13 32.75 67.63
C GLY A 17 -9.82 31.88 66.61
N GLY A 18 -11.14 31.73 66.73
CA GLY A 18 -11.95 31.02 65.78
C GLY A 18 -11.97 31.67 64.38
N SER A 19 -11.62 30.97 63.39
CA SER A 19 -11.79 31.42 62.01
C SER A 19 -12.61 30.42 61.23
N ARG A 20 -13.75 30.88 60.74
CA ARG A 20 -14.69 30.16 59.95
C ARG A 20 -14.01 29.86 58.60
N ILE A 21 -13.80 28.56 58.31
CA ILE A 21 -13.33 28.12 57.02
C ILE A 21 -14.52 28.11 56.05
N ALA A 22 -14.55 29.08 55.17
CA ALA A 22 -15.49 29.07 54.02
C ALA A 22 -15.01 28.04 53.03
N SER A 23 -15.72 26.91 52.91
CA SER A 23 -15.48 25.91 51.91
C SER A 23 -15.87 26.45 50.52
N ILE A 24 -14.89 26.83 49.74
CA ILE A 24 -15.10 27.15 48.32
C ILE A 24 -15.17 25.82 47.57
N LEU A 25 -16.41 25.41 47.17
CA LEU A 25 -16.65 24.33 46.22
C LEU A 25 -16.20 24.80 44.85
N ILE A 26 -15.01 24.38 44.44
CA ILE A 26 -14.57 24.51 43.03
C ILE A 26 -15.29 23.44 42.25
N ALA A 27 -16.35 23.82 41.52
CA ALA A 27 -16.98 22.96 40.54
C ALA A 27 -15.99 22.75 39.37
N ALA A 28 -15.33 21.60 39.35
CA ALA A 28 -14.53 21.14 38.22
C ALA A 28 -15.48 20.79 37.07
N SER A 29 -15.67 21.74 36.16
CA SER A 29 -16.32 21.46 34.88
C SER A 29 -15.43 20.52 34.07
N ALA A 30 -15.72 19.23 34.11
CA ALA A 30 -15.14 18.26 33.19
C ALA A 30 -15.54 18.63 31.77
N LEU A 31 -14.64 19.30 31.03
CA LEU A 31 -14.75 19.37 29.58
C LEU A 31 -14.65 17.93 29.04
N SER A 32 -15.79 17.35 28.71
CA SER A 32 -15.85 16.13 27.91
C SER A 32 -15.27 16.46 26.54
N ILE A 33 -13.98 16.18 26.34
CA ILE A 33 -13.39 16.12 25.02
C ILE A 33 -14.06 14.92 24.36
N SER A 34 -15.12 15.19 23.59
CA SER A 34 -15.68 14.22 22.67
C SER A 34 -14.54 13.77 21.75
N ALA A 35 -13.99 12.58 22.01
CA ALA A 35 -13.17 11.91 21.03
C ALA A 35 -14.01 11.86 19.75
N ARG A 36 -13.64 12.69 18.76
CA ARG A 36 -14.21 12.58 17.40
C ARG A 36 -13.93 11.14 16.99
N GLY A 37 -14.97 10.31 17.05
CA GLY A 37 -14.93 8.99 16.51
C GLY A 37 -14.36 9.10 15.10
N GLN A 38 -13.30 8.34 14.81
CA GLN A 38 -12.83 8.18 13.45
C GLN A 38 -14.08 7.75 12.66
N ASN A 39 -14.57 8.62 11.78
CA ASN A 39 -15.73 8.32 10.96
C ASN A 39 -15.48 6.96 10.33
N ALA A 40 -16.34 5.98 10.67
CA ALA A 40 -16.25 4.66 10.10
C ALA A 40 -16.24 4.82 8.57
N CYS A 41 -15.28 4.17 7.91
CA CYS A 41 -15.17 4.26 6.45
C CYS A 41 -16.36 3.50 5.83
N GLU A 42 -17.37 4.23 5.38
CA GLU A 42 -18.59 3.65 4.80
C GLU A 42 -18.44 3.29 3.31
N LYS A 43 -17.52 3.95 2.62
CA LYS A 43 -17.27 3.73 1.19
C LYS A 43 -15.77 3.45 0.94
N PRO A 44 -15.26 2.29 1.40
CA PRO A 44 -13.86 1.94 1.17
C PRO A 44 -13.58 1.72 -0.32
N ILE A 45 -12.39 2.15 -0.76
CA ILE A 45 -11.79 1.81 -2.04
C ILE A 45 -10.31 1.48 -1.82
N TYR A 46 -9.75 0.69 -2.72
CA TYR A 46 -8.41 0.11 -2.58
C TYR A 46 -7.55 0.51 -3.76
N LEU A 47 -6.83 1.63 -3.63
CA LEU A 47 -5.91 2.07 -4.65
C LEU A 47 -4.64 1.20 -4.61
N THR A 48 -4.28 0.65 -5.77
CA THR A 48 -3.10 -0.19 -5.93
C THR A 48 -2.23 0.30 -7.08
N PHE A 49 -0.92 0.09 -6.94
CA PHE A 49 0.04 0.39 -7.99
C PHE A 49 0.85 -0.84 -8.34
N ASP A 50 0.94 -1.14 -9.61
CA ASP A 50 1.93 -2.07 -10.13
C ASP A 50 3.21 -1.29 -10.45
N THR A 51 4.37 -1.96 -10.47
CA THR A 51 5.63 -1.37 -10.92
C THR A 51 5.54 -0.93 -12.39
N GLY A 52 6.61 -0.52 -12.96
CA GLY A 52 6.80 -0.05 -14.32
C GLY A 52 8.17 0.61 -14.40
N HIS A 53 8.34 1.64 -15.22
CA HIS A 53 9.65 2.30 -15.38
C HIS A 53 10.06 3.21 -14.19
N MET A 54 9.25 3.35 -13.16
CA MET A 54 9.49 4.04 -11.88
C MET A 54 9.73 5.56 -11.95
N GLU A 55 9.76 6.19 -13.11
CA GLU A 55 10.06 7.62 -13.23
C GLU A 55 9.08 8.52 -12.47
N VAL A 56 7.81 8.11 -12.41
CA VAL A 56 6.77 8.86 -11.69
C VAL A 56 6.62 8.44 -10.22
N ALA A 57 7.37 7.44 -9.76
CA ALA A 57 7.27 6.92 -8.40
C ALA A 57 7.49 7.99 -7.31
N PRO A 58 8.46 8.93 -7.43
CA PRO A 58 8.58 10.04 -6.48
C PRO A 58 7.34 10.95 -6.46
N LEU A 59 6.79 11.29 -7.64
CA LEU A 59 5.59 12.13 -7.75
C LEU A 59 4.36 11.44 -7.16
N VAL A 60 4.20 10.14 -7.39
CA VAL A 60 3.15 9.33 -6.75
C VAL A 60 3.27 9.38 -5.24
N ALA A 61 4.48 9.17 -4.72
CA ALA A 61 4.75 9.22 -3.29
C ALA A 61 4.38 10.56 -2.65
N ASP A 62 4.76 11.66 -3.30
CA ASP A 62 4.44 13.01 -2.83
C ASP A 62 2.93 13.26 -2.76
N VAL A 63 2.18 12.82 -3.77
CA VAL A 63 0.70 12.91 -3.78
C VAL A 63 0.10 12.08 -2.65
N LEU A 64 0.53 10.82 -2.50
CA LEU A 64 0.01 9.94 -1.46
C LEU A 64 0.25 10.51 -0.05
N THR A 65 1.45 11.08 0.18
CA THR A 65 1.80 11.73 1.44
C THR A 65 0.95 12.98 1.70
N ARG A 66 0.85 13.91 0.74
CA ARG A 66 0.03 15.12 0.89
C ARG A 66 -1.44 14.78 1.11
N GLN A 67 -1.92 13.77 0.42
CA GLN A 67 -3.30 13.33 0.53
C GLN A 67 -3.56 12.34 1.67
N GLN A 68 -2.53 11.95 2.43
CA GLN A 68 -2.65 11.00 3.54
C GLN A 68 -3.36 9.69 3.10
N VAL A 69 -3.00 9.16 1.94
CA VAL A 69 -3.54 7.93 1.37
C VAL A 69 -2.53 6.82 1.45
N ARG A 70 -2.93 5.70 2.04
CA ARG A 70 -2.15 4.45 2.02
C ARG A 70 -2.66 3.54 0.91
N VAL A 71 -1.74 2.85 0.24
CA VAL A 71 -2.02 1.99 -0.91
C VAL A 71 -1.34 0.64 -0.75
N THR A 72 -1.65 -0.30 -1.67
CA THR A 72 -0.89 -1.54 -1.81
C THR A 72 -0.12 -1.51 -3.12
N PHE A 73 1.19 -1.76 -3.06
CA PHE A 73 2.06 -1.87 -4.22
C PHE A 73 2.26 -3.34 -4.59
N PHE A 74 2.11 -3.67 -5.87
CA PHE A 74 2.48 -4.95 -6.45
C PHE A 74 3.77 -4.77 -7.24
N ALA A 75 4.85 -5.42 -6.83
CA ALA A 75 6.15 -5.16 -7.40
C ALA A 75 6.76 -6.38 -8.12
N ALA A 76 7.26 -6.11 -9.32
CA ALA A 76 8.14 -6.95 -10.11
C ALA A 76 9.51 -6.27 -10.24
N ASN A 77 10.55 -6.97 -10.65
CA ASN A 77 11.86 -6.35 -10.92
C ASN A 77 11.98 -5.97 -12.40
N GLU A 78 11.21 -4.99 -12.80
CA GLU A 78 11.17 -4.50 -14.17
C GLU A 78 12.30 -3.51 -14.46
N ARG A 79 12.62 -3.35 -15.75
CA ARG A 79 13.53 -2.30 -16.20
C ARG A 79 12.97 -0.92 -15.88
N THR A 80 13.82 -0.05 -15.37
CA THR A 80 13.48 1.32 -14.98
C THR A 80 14.22 2.35 -15.84
N LYS A 81 13.78 3.61 -15.82
CA LYS A 81 14.50 4.71 -16.48
C LYS A 81 15.77 5.12 -15.75
N ALA A 82 15.89 4.76 -14.47
CA ALA A 82 17.06 4.99 -13.65
C ALA A 82 17.31 3.80 -12.73
N GLY A 83 18.57 3.37 -12.61
CA GLY A 83 18.96 2.29 -11.71
C GLY A 83 18.92 0.90 -12.35
N ASP A 84 18.91 -0.10 -11.51
CA ASP A 84 19.20 -1.51 -11.77
C ASP A 84 17.96 -2.42 -11.77
N GLY A 85 16.79 -1.81 -11.90
CA GLY A 85 15.47 -2.47 -11.84
C GLY A 85 14.62 -1.93 -10.69
N SER A 86 13.30 -2.07 -10.82
CA SER A 86 12.33 -1.50 -9.87
C SER A 86 12.44 -2.09 -8.45
N LEU A 87 12.95 -3.30 -8.30
CA LEU A 87 13.33 -3.93 -7.03
C LEU A 87 14.85 -3.97 -6.80
N GLY A 88 15.63 -3.27 -7.60
CA GLY A 88 17.07 -3.15 -7.45
C GLY A 88 17.50 -2.28 -6.28
N ASP A 89 18.82 -2.19 -6.06
CA ASP A 89 19.36 -1.42 -4.93
C ASP A 89 19.15 0.08 -5.06
N HIS A 90 19.09 0.60 -6.28
CA HIS A 90 18.78 2.01 -6.56
C HIS A 90 17.45 2.44 -5.91
N TRP A 91 16.43 1.58 -5.95
CA TRP A 91 15.10 1.89 -5.45
C TRP A 91 14.86 1.43 -3.99
N ALA A 92 15.82 0.75 -3.36
CA ALA A 92 15.65 0.20 -2.01
C ALA A 92 15.28 1.26 -0.96
N ALA A 93 15.88 2.45 -1.02
CA ALA A 93 15.55 3.56 -0.11
C ALA A 93 14.11 4.06 -0.33
N TRP A 94 13.65 4.13 -1.57
CA TRP A 94 12.29 4.52 -1.89
C TRP A 94 11.27 3.53 -1.32
N TRP A 95 11.47 2.22 -1.50
CA TRP A 95 10.60 1.17 -0.94
C TRP A 95 10.57 1.21 0.59
N ARG A 96 11.72 1.42 1.22
CA ARG A 96 11.82 1.54 2.69
C ARG A 96 11.02 2.73 3.21
N ALA A 97 11.08 3.86 2.54
CA ALA A 97 10.28 5.03 2.88
C ALA A 97 8.76 4.74 2.79
N ARG A 98 8.31 4.08 1.71
CA ARG A 98 6.90 3.66 1.56
C ARG A 98 6.45 2.72 2.70
N ALA A 99 7.33 1.82 3.15
CA ALA A 99 7.04 0.96 4.29
C ALA A 99 6.87 1.76 5.60
N GLY A 100 7.72 2.76 5.82
CA GLY A 100 7.63 3.69 6.95
C GLY A 100 6.34 4.51 6.97
N GLU A 101 5.77 4.82 5.82
CA GLU A 101 4.50 5.53 5.65
C GLU A 101 3.27 4.64 5.82
N GLY A 102 3.47 3.33 5.99
CA GLY A 102 2.38 2.38 6.24
C GLY A 102 1.69 1.87 4.98
N HIS A 103 2.33 1.96 3.82
CA HIS A 103 1.89 1.27 2.61
C HIS A 103 2.09 -0.24 2.76
N GLU A 104 1.31 -1.02 2.00
CA GLU A 104 1.42 -2.47 1.93
C GLU A 104 2.07 -2.91 0.61
N PHE A 105 2.62 -4.12 0.61
CA PHE A 105 3.36 -4.68 -0.52
C PHE A 105 2.88 -6.06 -0.85
N ALA A 106 2.94 -6.42 -2.14
CA ALA A 106 2.63 -7.74 -2.66
C ALA A 106 3.46 -8.02 -3.94
N SER A 107 3.47 -9.26 -4.37
CA SER A 107 4.26 -9.68 -5.54
C SER A 107 3.55 -9.40 -6.86
N HIS A 108 4.33 -8.99 -7.88
CA HIS A 108 3.89 -8.91 -9.27
C HIS A 108 4.69 -9.87 -10.17
N THR A 109 5.21 -10.98 -9.59
CA THR A 109 6.23 -11.88 -10.11
C THR A 109 7.59 -11.20 -10.31
N TRP A 110 8.70 -11.95 -10.17
CA TRP A 110 10.03 -11.33 -10.22
C TRP A 110 10.34 -10.69 -11.57
N ASN A 111 10.21 -11.45 -12.67
CA ASN A 111 10.52 -10.99 -14.01
C ASN A 111 9.30 -10.43 -14.77
N HIS A 112 8.25 -10.00 -14.05
CA HIS A 112 6.98 -9.59 -14.66
C HIS A 112 6.50 -10.62 -15.67
N THR A 113 6.29 -11.86 -15.19
CA THR A 113 6.12 -13.06 -16.00
C THR A 113 4.67 -13.27 -16.42
N TYR A 114 4.35 -12.94 -17.68
CA TYR A 114 3.02 -13.17 -18.24
C TYR A 114 2.74 -14.66 -18.39
N TRP A 115 1.63 -15.13 -17.86
CA TRP A 115 1.01 -16.39 -18.23
C TRP A 115 0.45 -16.30 -19.67
N ARG A 116 0.61 -17.38 -20.46
CA ARG A 116 0.12 -17.45 -21.85
C ARG A 116 -0.80 -18.64 -22.11
N ALA A 117 -0.54 -19.79 -21.50
CA ALA A 117 -1.36 -20.99 -21.62
C ALA A 117 -1.04 -21.99 -20.49
N ASP A 118 -2.03 -22.77 -20.14
CA ASP A 118 -1.84 -23.97 -19.31
C ASP A 118 -1.23 -25.10 -20.14
N LEU A 119 -0.34 -25.84 -19.52
CA LEU A 119 0.30 -27.04 -20.03
C LEU A 119 0.35 -28.11 -18.92
N GLY A 120 0.60 -29.35 -19.32
CA GLY A 120 0.64 -30.46 -18.35
C GLY A 120 -0.75 -30.90 -17.89
N SER A 121 -0.82 -31.50 -16.71
CA SER A 121 -2.06 -32.01 -16.11
C SER A 121 -2.34 -31.31 -14.77
N ALA A 122 -3.50 -31.56 -14.20
CA ALA A 122 -3.83 -31.08 -12.85
C ALA A 122 -2.87 -31.60 -11.77
N GLN A 123 -2.27 -32.78 -11.95
CA GLN A 123 -1.30 -33.40 -11.05
C GLN A 123 0.13 -32.89 -11.26
N SER A 124 0.42 -32.39 -12.46
CA SER A 124 1.72 -31.82 -12.82
C SER A 124 1.52 -30.56 -13.66
N PRO A 125 1.05 -29.46 -13.04
CA PRO A 125 0.74 -28.24 -13.77
C PRO A 125 2.02 -27.54 -14.25
N ALA A 126 1.96 -27.07 -15.50
CA ALA A 126 2.99 -26.27 -16.13
C ALA A 126 2.33 -25.16 -16.95
N PHE A 127 3.08 -24.11 -17.26
CA PHE A 127 2.57 -22.92 -17.92
C PHE A 127 3.51 -22.49 -19.03
N ARG A 128 2.96 -22.16 -20.19
CA ARG A 128 3.68 -21.34 -21.15
C ARG A 128 3.69 -19.91 -20.64
N VAL A 129 4.87 -19.32 -20.52
CA VAL A 129 5.05 -17.98 -20.00
C VAL A 129 5.90 -17.12 -20.93
N ARG A 130 5.84 -15.80 -20.73
CA ARG A 130 6.71 -14.84 -21.43
C ARG A 130 6.97 -13.66 -20.48
N PRO A 131 8.15 -13.60 -19.84
CA PRO A 131 8.51 -12.45 -19.01
C PRO A 131 8.74 -11.20 -19.84
N SER A 132 8.50 -10.02 -19.27
CA SER A 132 8.85 -8.72 -19.86
C SER A 132 10.06 -8.07 -19.20
N ALA A 133 10.73 -8.80 -18.31
CA ALA A 133 11.97 -8.36 -17.67
C ALA A 133 12.93 -9.54 -17.45
N GLY A 134 14.17 -9.25 -17.06
CA GLY A 134 15.18 -10.23 -16.74
C GLY A 134 15.86 -10.87 -17.95
N GLN A 135 16.68 -11.89 -17.68
CA GLN A 135 17.51 -12.54 -18.72
C GLN A 135 16.73 -13.17 -19.87
N ARG A 136 15.48 -13.56 -19.63
CA ARG A 136 14.60 -14.20 -20.64
C ARG A 136 13.50 -13.27 -21.12
N GLU A 137 13.71 -11.97 -21.03
CA GLU A 137 12.77 -10.95 -21.51
C GLU A 137 12.33 -11.24 -22.94
N GLY A 138 11.01 -11.22 -23.17
CA GLY A 138 10.41 -11.43 -24.50
C GLY A 138 10.42 -12.86 -25.01
N GLN A 139 11.06 -13.82 -24.35
CA GLN A 139 11.11 -15.23 -24.78
C GLN A 139 9.93 -16.02 -24.21
N SER A 140 9.32 -16.87 -25.04
CA SER A 140 8.31 -17.81 -24.57
C SER A 140 8.97 -19.14 -24.18
N PHE A 141 8.66 -19.64 -22.99
CA PHE A 141 9.14 -20.95 -22.51
C PHE A 141 8.14 -21.56 -21.53
N VAL A 142 8.47 -22.75 -21.03
CA VAL A 142 7.63 -23.49 -20.09
C VAL A 142 8.20 -23.36 -18.68
N MET A 143 7.34 -23.03 -17.72
CA MET A 143 7.60 -23.13 -16.29
C MET A 143 6.69 -24.19 -15.67
N THR A 144 7.22 -24.96 -14.73
CA THR A 144 6.38 -25.74 -13.81
C THR A 144 5.64 -24.82 -12.84
N ALA A 145 4.61 -25.33 -12.18
CA ALA A 145 3.94 -24.59 -11.09
C ALA A 145 4.93 -24.13 -10.00
N ALA A 146 5.87 -24.98 -9.61
CA ALA A 146 6.89 -24.63 -8.64
C ALA A 146 7.78 -23.46 -9.10
N GLN A 147 8.18 -23.44 -10.37
CA GLN A 147 8.97 -22.33 -10.93
C GLN A 147 8.17 -21.02 -11.00
N TYR A 148 6.87 -21.09 -11.30
CA TYR A 148 6.03 -19.90 -11.27
C TYR A 148 5.81 -19.39 -9.84
N CYS A 149 5.65 -20.29 -8.86
CA CYS A 149 5.64 -19.94 -7.44
C CYS A 149 6.95 -19.25 -7.00
N GLU A 150 8.10 -19.69 -7.54
CA GLU A 150 9.39 -19.05 -7.29
C GLU A 150 9.43 -17.60 -7.79
N GLU A 151 8.88 -17.34 -8.97
CA GLU A 151 8.71 -15.97 -9.49
C GLU A 151 7.90 -15.08 -8.54
N ILE A 152 6.84 -15.61 -7.94
CA ILE A 152 6.02 -14.86 -6.97
C ILE A 152 6.83 -14.64 -5.68
N ARG A 153 7.46 -15.71 -5.16
CA ARG A 153 8.19 -15.70 -3.89
C ARG A 153 9.40 -14.79 -3.93
N HIS A 154 10.18 -14.83 -5.01
CA HIS A 154 11.40 -14.02 -5.15
C HIS A 154 11.10 -12.50 -5.07
N ALA A 155 10.05 -12.02 -5.70
CA ALA A 155 9.64 -10.62 -5.59
C ALA A 155 9.21 -10.27 -4.16
N ALA A 156 8.48 -11.16 -3.48
CA ALA A 156 8.06 -10.96 -2.10
C ALA A 156 9.25 -10.94 -1.13
N GLU A 157 10.20 -11.86 -1.27
CA GLU A 157 11.41 -11.92 -0.44
C GLU A 157 12.28 -10.67 -0.62
N ARG A 158 12.41 -10.20 -1.87
CA ARG A 158 13.15 -8.96 -2.13
C ARG A 158 12.47 -7.75 -1.51
N LEU A 159 11.13 -7.64 -1.61
CA LEU A 159 10.37 -6.59 -0.93
C LEU A 159 10.60 -6.64 0.58
N GLN A 160 10.54 -7.83 1.20
CA GLN A 160 10.84 -7.98 2.62
C GLN A 160 12.26 -7.53 2.97
N ALA A 161 13.23 -7.91 2.17
CA ALA A 161 14.63 -7.55 2.39
C ALA A 161 14.86 -6.03 2.34
N VAL A 162 14.23 -5.32 1.37
CA VAL A 162 14.43 -3.87 1.22
C VAL A 162 13.56 -3.03 2.14
N THR A 163 12.37 -3.51 2.51
CA THR A 163 11.41 -2.78 3.35
C THR A 163 11.52 -3.10 4.84
N GLY A 164 12.07 -4.26 5.19
CA GLY A 164 12.06 -4.80 6.55
C GLY A 164 10.68 -5.29 7.01
N ARG A 165 9.66 -5.32 6.12
CA ARG A 165 8.28 -5.75 6.41
C ARG A 165 7.91 -6.93 5.53
N ALA A 166 7.24 -7.93 6.11
CA ALA A 166 6.69 -9.03 5.34
C ALA A 166 5.58 -8.54 4.41
N PRO A 167 5.69 -8.74 3.09
CA PRO A 167 4.60 -8.45 2.16
C PRO A 167 3.36 -9.27 2.47
N LEU A 168 2.22 -8.81 1.98
CA LEU A 168 1.00 -9.60 1.99
C LEU A 168 1.21 -10.88 1.15
N PRO A 169 0.69 -12.04 1.55
CA PRO A 169 0.74 -13.26 0.76
C PRO A 169 -0.24 -13.18 -0.44
N LEU A 170 -0.10 -12.09 -1.18
CA LEU A 170 -0.89 -11.75 -2.35
C LEU A 170 0.04 -11.62 -3.56
N PHE A 171 -0.51 -11.90 -4.74
CA PHE A 171 0.17 -11.57 -5.99
C PHE A 171 -0.82 -11.04 -7.03
N ARG A 172 -0.33 -10.28 -7.97
CA ARG A 172 -1.06 -9.91 -9.19
C ARG A 172 -0.37 -10.52 -10.39
N ALA A 173 -1.12 -11.23 -11.22
CA ALA A 173 -0.57 -11.77 -12.45
C ALA A 173 -0.36 -10.64 -13.47
N PRO A 174 0.81 -10.53 -14.12
CA PRO A 174 1.10 -9.53 -15.14
C PRO A 174 0.03 -9.46 -16.22
N GLY A 175 -0.47 -8.23 -16.50
CA GLY A 175 -1.57 -7.97 -17.41
C GLY A 175 -2.91 -8.58 -17.01
N GLY A 176 -3.07 -9.01 -15.76
CA GLY A 176 -4.30 -9.64 -15.25
C GLY A 176 -4.61 -11.02 -15.86
N LYS A 177 -3.66 -11.62 -16.61
CA LYS A 177 -3.88 -12.86 -17.32
C LYS A 177 -3.68 -14.07 -16.41
N THR A 178 -4.75 -14.85 -16.25
CA THR A 178 -4.78 -16.00 -15.34
C THR A 178 -5.52 -17.17 -15.97
N SER A 179 -5.39 -18.34 -15.32
CA SER A 179 -6.23 -19.50 -15.54
C SER A 179 -6.61 -20.14 -14.19
N PRO A 180 -7.64 -20.98 -14.14
CA PRO A 180 -7.95 -21.73 -12.92
C PRO A 180 -6.76 -22.57 -12.42
N GLN A 181 -5.98 -23.16 -13.32
CA GLN A 181 -4.81 -23.97 -12.98
C GLN A 181 -3.68 -23.11 -12.40
N LEU A 182 -3.41 -21.93 -12.97
CA LEU A 182 -2.44 -20.97 -12.41
C LEU A 182 -2.83 -20.52 -11.02
N LEU A 183 -4.10 -20.12 -10.84
CA LEU A 183 -4.61 -19.64 -9.55
C LEU A 183 -4.56 -20.73 -8.47
N ALA A 184 -4.92 -21.97 -8.82
CA ALA A 184 -4.82 -23.11 -7.92
C ALA A 184 -3.37 -23.39 -7.51
N SER A 185 -2.43 -23.30 -8.46
CA SER A 185 -1.00 -23.47 -8.19
C SER A 185 -0.44 -22.38 -7.29
N ALA A 186 -0.77 -21.12 -7.54
CA ALA A 186 -0.36 -19.99 -6.67
C ALA A 186 -0.93 -20.15 -5.26
N LYS A 187 -2.20 -20.55 -5.13
CA LYS A 187 -2.82 -20.81 -3.83
C LYS A 187 -2.14 -21.95 -3.08
N ALA A 188 -1.75 -23.01 -3.77
CA ALA A 188 -1.05 -24.15 -3.18
C ALA A 188 0.33 -23.75 -2.61
N CYS A 189 0.98 -22.72 -3.13
CA CYS A 189 2.22 -22.16 -2.59
C CYS A 189 2.01 -20.93 -1.69
N GLY A 190 0.78 -20.70 -1.24
CA GLY A 190 0.47 -19.70 -0.20
C GLY A 190 0.11 -18.31 -0.71
N TYR A 191 -0.09 -18.11 -2.03
CA TYR A 191 -0.40 -16.80 -2.57
C TYR A 191 -1.82 -16.72 -3.15
N THR A 192 -2.53 -15.65 -2.80
CA THR A 192 -3.85 -15.35 -3.35
C THR A 192 -3.73 -14.28 -4.45
N HIS A 193 -4.35 -14.52 -5.59
CA HIS A 193 -4.37 -13.55 -6.69
C HIS A 193 -5.29 -12.38 -6.40
N VAL A 194 -4.86 -11.18 -6.78
CA VAL A 194 -5.64 -9.94 -6.72
C VAL A 194 -5.69 -9.31 -8.10
N GLY A 195 -6.88 -9.20 -8.66
CA GLY A 195 -7.14 -8.42 -9.87
C GLY A 195 -7.48 -6.96 -9.52
N TRP A 196 -8.30 -6.37 -10.38
CA TRP A 196 -8.92 -5.06 -10.18
C TRP A 196 -10.38 -5.09 -10.61
N SER A 197 -11.17 -4.16 -10.09
CA SER A 197 -12.58 -4.03 -10.47
C SER A 197 -12.72 -3.50 -11.91
N PRO A 198 -13.82 -3.79 -12.61
CA PRO A 198 -14.03 -3.25 -13.96
C PRO A 198 -13.92 -1.72 -14.04
N ALA A 199 -14.45 -1.00 -13.03
CA ALA A 199 -14.31 0.45 -12.91
C ALA A 199 -12.95 0.87 -12.35
N GLY A 200 -12.19 -0.05 -11.79
CA GLY A 200 -10.90 0.17 -11.18
C GLY A 200 -9.73 0.21 -12.15
N PHE A 201 -9.91 -0.17 -13.40
CA PHE A 201 -8.92 0.06 -14.45
C PHE A 201 -8.85 1.54 -14.78
N LEU A 202 -7.84 2.24 -14.24
CA LEU A 202 -7.71 3.68 -14.34
C LEU A 202 -7.19 4.16 -15.70
N GLY A 203 -6.68 3.24 -16.53
CA GLY A 203 -6.32 3.49 -17.92
C GLY A 203 -4.99 4.22 -18.13
N ASP A 204 -4.14 4.32 -17.11
CA ASP A 204 -2.84 4.99 -17.18
C ASP A 204 -1.85 4.33 -18.16
N GLU A 205 -2.13 3.10 -18.64
CA GLU A 205 -1.37 2.40 -19.67
C GLU A 205 -1.93 2.60 -21.10
N LEU A 206 -3.09 3.25 -21.23
CA LEU A 206 -3.70 3.50 -22.54
C LEU A 206 -2.98 4.65 -23.28
N PRO A 207 -2.95 4.63 -24.62
CA PRO A 207 -2.33 5.69 -25.40
C PRO A 207 -2.92 7.07 -25.09
N SER A 208 -2.08 8.05 -24.76
CA SER A 208 -2.51 9.40 -24.37
C SER A 208 -3.19 10.16 -25.51
N GLU A 209 -2.87 9.84 -26.74
CA GLU A 209 -3.48 10.43 -27.95
C GLU A 209 -4.97 10.07 -28.08
N THR A 210 -5.37 8.89 -27.61
CA THR A 210 -6.77 8.42 -27.67
C THR A 210 -7.49 8.61 -26.35
N PHE A 211 -6.76 8.45 -25.23
CA PHE A 211 -7.30 8.50 -23.87
C PHE A 211 -6.60 9.60 -23.08
N SER A 212 -7.08 10.83 -23.22
CA SER A 212 -6.51 11.97 -22.51
C SER A 212 -6.63 11.81 -20.99
N ASN A 213 -5.73 12.45 -20.24
CA ASN A 213 -5.78 12.48 -18.78
C ASN A 213 -7.13 12.97 -18.24
N SER A 214 -7.73 13.97 -18.86
CA SER A 214 -9.05 14.49 -18.48
C SER A 214 -10.17 13.47 -18.70
N THR A 215 -10.15 12.74 -19.81
CA THR A 215 -11.13 11.67 -20.09
C THR A 215 -11.02 10.54 -19.07
N LEU A 216 -9.80 10.11 -18.73
CA LEU A 216 -9.57 9.06 -17.74
C LEU A 216 -10.02 9.50 -16.34
N LEU A 217 -9.73 10.75 -15.94
CA LEU A 217 -10.19 11.31 -14.68
C LEU A 217 -11.70 11.32 -14.56
N GLN A 218 -12.38 11.87 -15.57
CA GLN A 218 -13.85 11.94 -15.58
C GLN A 218 -14.49 10.57 -15.53
N LYS A 219 -13.95 9.60 -16.29
CA LYS A 219 -14.42 8.21 -16.27
C LYS A 219 -14.28 7.61 -14.87
N ALA A 220 -13.11 7.70 -14.25
CA ALA A 220 -12.87 7.15 -12.93
C ALA A 220 -13.77 7.79 -11.87
N LEU A 221 -13.88 9.13 -11.86
CA LEU A 221 -14.77 9.83 -10.94
C LEU A 221 -16.24 9.43 -11.10
N ARG A 222 -16.71 9.13 -12.31
CA ARG A 222 -18.09 8.71 -12.56
C ARG A 222 -18.33 7.25 -12.18
N ASP A 223 -17.42 6.36 -12.50
CA ASP A 223 -17.65 4.91 -12.55
C ASP A 223 -17.23 4.16 -11.27
N VAL A 224 -16.27 4.68 -10.50
CA VAL A 224 -15.76 4.03 -9.26
C VAL A 224 -16.86 3.93 -8.20
N ARG A 225 -16.94 2.75 -7.56
CA ARG A 225 -17.88 2.40 -6.49
C ARG A 225 -17.15 1.95 -5.22
N SER A 226 -17.86 1.92 -4.11
CA SER A 226 -17.37 1.37 -2.85
C SER A 226 -17.02 -0.12 -3.02
N GLY A 227 -15.87 -0.51 -2.49
CA GLY A 227 -15.33 -1.86 -2.62
C GLY A 227 -14.39 -2.06 -3.82
N ASP A 228 -14.31 -1.09 -4.74
CA ASP A 228 -13.48 -1.24 -5.93
C ASP A 228 -11.97 -1.27 -5.59
N ILE A 229 -11.27 -2.19 -6.25
CA ILE A 229 -9.81 -2.24 -6.32
C ILE A 229 -9.38 -1.49 -7.57
N LEU A 230 -8.60 -0.41 -7.38
CA LEU A 230 -8.13 0.46 -8.44
C LEU A 230 -6.70 0.11 -8.83
N LEU A 231 -6.41 0.11 -10.14
CA LEU A 231 -5.10 -0.18 -10.71
C LEU A 231 -4.53 1.06 -11.39
N ALA A 232 -3.31 1.41 -11.02
CA ALA A 232 -2.40 2.32 -11.73
C ALA A 232 -0.96 1.77 -11.66
N HIS A 233 -0.02 2.44 -12.32
CA HIS A 233 1.37 2.01 -12.43
C HIS A 233 2.34 3.12 -11.98
N LEU A 234 3.54 2.70 -11.56
CA LEU A 234 4.65 3.62 -11.25
C LEU A 234 5.40 4.07 -12.52
N GLY A 235 4.65 4.26 -13.59
CA GLY A 235 5.09 4.74 -14.89
C GLY A 235 5.02 3.70 -16.00
N ILE A 236 4.52 4.13 -17.16
CA ILE A 236 4.27 3.29 -18.33
C ILE A 236 5.10 3.77 -19.52
N TRP A 237 5.83 2.85 -20.16
CA TRP A 237 6.72 3.16 -21.28
C TRP A 237 6.01 3.75 -22.52
N SER A 238 4.80 3.28 -22.80
CA SER A 238 4.06 3.70 -23.99
C SER A 238 3.30 5.00 -23.83
N ARG A 239 3.11 5.51 -22.60
CA ARG A 239 2.34 6.72 -22.36
C ARG A 239 3.22 7.96 -22.44
N LYS A 240 2.90 8.88 -23.37
CA LYS A 240 3.66 10.11 -23.59
C LYS A 240 3.28 11.24 -22.63
N ASP A 241 1.99 11.32 -22.24
CA ASP A 241 1.49 12.28 -21.27
C ASP A 241 1.31 11.57 -19.93
N PRO A 242 2.22 11.79 -18.95
CA PRO A 242 2.19 11.04 -17.69
C PRO A 242 0.86 11.18 -16.95
N TRP A 243 0.29 10.04 -16.58
CA TRP A 243 -0.94 9.99 -15.80
C TRP A 243 -0.76 10.55 -14.38
N ALA A 244 0.33 10.22 -13.72
CA ALA A 244 0.70 10.78 -12.44
C ALA A 244 1.78 11.89 -12.63
N PRO A 245 1.65 13.05 -11.97
CA PRO A 245 0.64 13.41 -10.97
C PRO A 245 -0.68 13.95 -11.56
N ALA A 246 -0.76 14.16 -12.87
CA ALA A 246 -1.84 14.91 -13.53
C ALA A 246 -3.26 14.40 -13.20
N VAL A 247 -3.44 13.08 -13.12
CA VAL A 247 -4.75 12.46 -12.79
C VAL A 247 -4.83 12.03 -11.34
N LEU A 248 -3.74 11.57 -10.74
CA LEU A 248 -3.74 10.92 -9.43
C LEU A 248 -4.28 11.82 -8.33
N GLU A 249 -3.77 13.04 -8.20
CA GLU A 249 -4.18 13.95 -7.12
C GLU A 249 -5.63 14.42 -7.29
N PRO A 250 -6.08 14.93 -8.45
CA PRO A 250 -7.50 15.27 -8.63
C PRO A 250 -8.44 14.07 -8.50
N LEU A 251 -8.02 12.86 -8.85
CA LEU A 251 -8.80 11.65 -8.62
C LEU A 251 -9.00 11.39 -7.12
N ILE A 252 -7.92 11.43 -6.34
CA ILE A 252 -7.99 11.23 -4.88
C ILE A 252 -8.89 12.28 -4.23
N VAL A 253 -8.72 13.55 -4.58
CA VAL A 253 -9.53 14.65 -4.04
C VAL A 253 -10.99 14.46 -4.39
N GLY A 254 -11.31 14.26 -5.66
CA GLY A 254 -12.70 14.10 -6.10
C GLY A 254 -13.40 12.86 -5.55
N LEU A 255 -12.66 11.75 -5.32
CA LEU A 255 -13.24 10.57 -4.65
C LEU A 255 -13.48 10.84 -3.16
N LYS A 256 -12.58 11.54 -2.45
CA LYS A 256 -12.80 11.95 -1.06
C LYS A 256 -14.00 12.88 -0.91
N GLU A 257 -14.16 13.84 -1.78
CA GLU A 257 -15.33 14.75 -1.81
C GLU A 257 -16.66 13.99 -1.99
N ARG A 258 -16.64 12.85 -2.66
CA ARG A 258 -17.77 11.93 -2.81
C ARG A 258 -17.95 10.98 -1.61
N GLY A 259 -17.14 11.14 -0.55
CA GLY A 259 -17.21 10.37 0.68
C GLY A 259 -16.50 9.02 0.63
N PHE A 260 -15.66 8.77 -0.38
CA PHE A 260 -14.82 7.58 -0.39
C PHE A 260 -13.63 7.71 0.57
N CYS A 261 -13.21 6.60 1.13
CA CYS A 261 -12.01 6.49 1.96
C CYS A 261 -11.08 5.41 1.41
N PHE A 262 -9.80 5.73 1.35
CA PHE A 262 -8.78 4.85 0.81
C PHE A 262 -8.30 3.88 1.90
N ARG A 263 -8.25 2.59 1.57
CA ARG A 263 -7.77 1.51 2.42
C ARG A 263 -6.74 0.66 1.68
N THR A 264 -5.91 -0.06 2.44
CA THR A 264 -4.99 -1.05 1.86
C THR A 264 -5.68 -2.41 1.72
N LEU A 265 -5.12 -3.31 0.91
CA LEU A 265 -5.68 -4.66 0.74
C LEU A 265 -5.63 -5.50 2.02
N ARG A 266 -4.83 -5.12 3.02
CA ARG A 266 -4.89 -5.72 4.36
C ARG A 266 -6.27 -5.57 5.01
N GLU A 267 -6.99 -4.52 4.64
CA GLU A 267 -8.31 -4.19 5.18
C GLU A 267 -9.46 -4.66 4.25
N HIS A 268 -9.14 -5.25 3.09
CA HIS A 268 -10.16 -5.73 2.14
C HIS A 268 -10.79 -7.03 2.66
N PRO A 269 -12.14 -7.15 2.66
CA PRO A 269 -12.82 -8.33 3.21
C PRO A 269 -12.31 -9.67 2.69
N ASP A 270 -12.05 -9.77 1.40
CA ASP A 270 -11.61 -11.02 0.76
C ASP A 270 -10.14 -11.36 1.02
N TYR A 271 -9.32 -10.37 1.41
CA TYR A 271 -7.86 -10.53 1.55
C TYR A 271 -7.35 -10.31 2.98
N ALA A 272 -8.15 -9.77 3.87
CA ALA A 272 -7.76 -9.51 5.26
C ALA A 272 -7.32 -10.78 6.00
N ALA A 273 -7.90 -11.93 5.67
CA ALA A 273 -7.52 -13.22 6.27
C ALA A 273 -6.14 -13.71 5.80
N ALA A 274 -5.71 -13.36 4.59
CA ALA A 274 -4.41 -13.76 4.05
C ALA A 274 -3.23 -13.05 4.75
N GLY A 275 -3.46 -11.91 5.39
CA GLY A 275 -2.44 -11.11 6.09
C GLY A 275 -2.33 -11.35 7.59
N ARG A 276 -3.01 -12.37 8.12
CA ARG A 276 -2.97 -12.74 9.55
C ARG A 276 -2.09 -13.93 9.80
#